data_0b4e31de2fdc8c7024d5de97a5308407
#
_entry.id   0b4e31de2fdc8c7024d5de97a5308407
#
_cell.length_a   1.000
_cell.length_b   1.000
_cell.length_c   1.000
_cell.angle_alpha   90.00
_cell.angle_beta   90.00
_cell.angle_gamma   90.00
#
_symmetry.space_group_name_H-M   'P 1'
#
loop_
_entity.id
_entity.type
_entity.pdbx_description
1 polymer ?
#
loop_
_entity_poly.entity_id
_entity_poly.type
_entity_poly.pdbx_seq_one_letter_code
_entity_poly.pdbx_strand_id
1 'polypeptide(L)'
;MILNTDDDRIFPLDGVNRIFNQVRHIYDLHGARDKLGLVIYPGGHKDTQPLRVPAFNWFNRHLKGEEPPITIAAEKLFEPEQLKVFDVLPADELNTKIQDHFVRVATDKEKLNSKKALANLKKKTFGGWPAKPDGLKIKKVFDVKHQGVRFAAYDFDSQKEMRLRMYVAHHEKLQDASVIHVEVLGEEEWHKYLQLGRPAFAGVWNEELKLAGIEADAPMTDKMREALEQQLGHVREHPKEVYITFMPRGEGLTVLTDNERHITQARRRFMLLGQTLAGMQVWDVRRCLQAARTLPGCDKAALQLWGKGDMASVVSLASLYEPSISQLNLTGYPNNDKEQPDYLNISRIVTPGQILELAALRTKVNLQDQKK
;
A
#
# COMPACT_ATOMS: atom_id res chain seq x y z
N MET A 1 28.21 18.71 -19.35
CA MET A 1 28.60 19.42 -18.13
C MET A 1 27.82 18.87 -16.94
N ILE A 2 28.45 18.67 -15.78
CA ILE A 2 27.84 18.29 -14.51
C ILE A 2 27.98 19.47 -13.56
N LEU A 3 26.89 19.81 -12.85
CA LEU A 3 26.83 20.91 -11.88
C LEU A 3 26.28 20.34 -10.58
N ASN A 4 26.91 20.63 -9.46
CA ASN A 4 26.45 20.19 -8.15
C ASN A 4 26.91 21.16 -7.04
N THR A 5 26.34 20.99 -5.86
CA THR A 5 26.81 21.65 -4.65
C THR A 5 27.49 20.64 -3.72
N ASP A 6 28.36 21.10 -2.83
CA ASP A 6 29.17 20.23 -1.95
C ASP A 6 28.38 19.65 -0.75
N ASP A 7 27.28 20.31 -0.33
CA ASP A 7 26.36 19.84 0.72
C ASP A 7 24.99 19.41 0.16
N ASP A 8 24.99 18.83 -1.04
CA ASP A 8 23.78 18.31 -1.65
C ASP A 8 23.41 16.94 -1.05
N ARG A 9 22.35 16.89 -0.26
CA ARG A 9 21.86 15.65 0.37
C ARG A 9 21.11 14.72 -0.59
N ILE A 10 20.72 15.19 -1.78
CA ILE A 10 20.03 14.41 -2.79
C ILE A 10 21.06 13.77 -3.74
N PHE A 11 22.08 14.53 -4.11
CA PHE A 11 23.19 14.10 -4.96
C PHE A 11 24.51 14.24 -4.21
N PRO A 12 24.86 13.28 -3.35
CA PRO A 12 26.06 13.35 -2.52
C PRO A 12 27.34 13.48 -3.37
N LEU A 13 28.27 14.30 -2.91
CA LEU A 13 29.46 14.69 -3.68
C LEU A 13 30.33 13.49 -4.09
N ASP A 14 30.42 12.45 -3.27
CA ASP A 14 31.14 11.23 -3.59
C ASP A 14 30.52 10.50 -4.80
N GLY A 15 29.18 10.44 -4.85
CA GLY A 15 28.43 9.90 -5.97
C GLY A 15 28.66 10.70 -7.26
N VAL A 16 28.59 12.02 -7.17
CA VAL A 16 28.84 12.94 -8.30
C VAL A 16 30.25 12.76 -8.85
N ASN A 17 31.27 12.73 -7.99
CA ASN A 17 32.67 12.51 -8.39
C ASN A 17 32.87 11.14 -9.04
N ARG A 18 32.25 10.08 -8.53
CA ARG A 18 32.31 8.74 -9.11
C ARG A 18 31.71 8.72 -10.51
N ILE A 19 30.52 9.30 -10.70
CA ILE A 19 29.85 9.40 -12.00
C ILE A 19 30.72 10.24 -12.97
N PHE A 20 31.20 11.41 -12.53
CA PHE A 20 32.05 12.25 -13.36
C PHE A 20 33.28 11.49 -13.87
N ASN A 21 33.96 10.73 -12.99
CA ASN A 21 35.15 9.96 -13.39
C ASN A 21 34.82 8.83 -14.38
N GLN A 22 33.69 8.16 -14.23
CA GLN A 22 33.23 7.16 -15.18
C GLN A 22 32.91 7.77 -16.55
N VAL A 23 32.16 8.88 -16.57
CA VAL A 23 31.82 9.58 -17.81
C VAL A 23 33.08 10.17 -18.47
N ARG A 24 34.02 10.72 -17.68
CA ARG A 24 35.29 11.25 -18.17
C ARG A 24 36.07 10.19 -18.94
N HIS A 25 36.12 8.97 -18.44
CA HIS A 25 36.80 7.88 -19.14
C HIS A 25 36.21 7.64 -20.56
N ILE A 26 34.89 7.72 -20.70
CA ILE A 26 34.24 7.58 -22.02
C ILE A 26 34.61 8.75 -22.94
N TYR A 27 34.60 9.99 -22.42
CA TYR A 27 35.00 11.17 -23.20
C TYR A 27 36.49 11.12 -23.61
N ASP A 28 37.35 10.58 -22.75
CA ASP A 28 38.78 10.36 -23.06
C ASP A 28 38.95 9.37 -24.19
N LEU A 29 38.20 8.25 -24.23
CA LEU A 29 38.23 7.27 -25.33
C LEU A 29 37.82 7.85 -26.66
N HIS A 30 36.99 8.89 -26.67
CA HIS A 30 36.55 9.60 -27.89
C HIS A 30 37.39 10.85 -28.19
N GLY A 31 38.48 11.13 -27.46
CA GLY A 31 39.29 12.31 -27.65
C GLY A 31 38.54 13.62 -27.41
N ALA A 32 37.50 13.60 -26.60
CA ALA A 32 36.56 14.72 -26.39
C ALA A 32 36.55 15.22 -24.93
N ARG A 33 37.66 15.09 -24.23
CA ARG A 33 37.77 15.44 -22.81
C ARG A 33 37.39 16.87 -22.50
N ASP A 34 37.70 17.81 -23.39
CA ASP A 34 37.34 19.22 -23.32
C ASP A 34 35.81 19.47 -23.37
N LYS A 35 35.05 18.51 -23.81
CA LYS A 35 33.58 18.55 -23.90
C LYS A 35 32.88 17.98 -22.66
N LEU A 36 33.62 17.73 -21.58
CA LEU A 36 33.09 17.36 -20.28
C LEU A 36 33.58 18.31 -19.20
N GLY A 37 32.68 18.98 -18.49
CA GLY A 37 32.95 19.88 -17.38
C GLY A 37 32.30 19.43 -16.09
N LEU A 38 32.94 19.75 -14.96
CA LEU A 38 32.38 19.61 -13.62
C LEU A 38 32.53 20.94 -12.87
N VAL A 39 31.45 21.42 -12.28
CA VAL A 39 31.43 22.57 -11.38
C VAL A 39 30.81 22.17 -10.06
N ILE A 40 31.54 22.36 -8.98
CA ILE A 40 31.05 22.19 -7.62
C ILE A 40 31.07 23.57 -6.94
N TYR A 41 29.96 23.92 -6.29
CA TYR A 41 29.82 25.17 -5.55
C TYR A 41 29.33 24.92 -4.12
N PRO A 42 29.78 25.70 -3.13
CA PRO A 42 29.35 25.52 -1.73
C PRO A 42 27.85 25.69 -1.54
N GLY A 43 27.25 24.80 -0.73
CA GLY A 43 25.86 24.89 -0.29
C GLY A 43 25.03 23.65 -0.51
N GLY A 44 23.75 23.72 -0.10
CA GLY A 44 22.77 22.66 -0.26
C GLY A 44 22.16 22.60 -1.66
N HIS A 45 21.24 21.68 -1.89
CA HIS A 45 20.54 21.48 -3.17
C HIS A 45 19.73 22.72 -3.58
N LYS A 46 20.35 23.60 -4.36
CA LYS A 46 19.76 24.86 -4.85
C LYS A 46 20.30 25.19 -6.24
N ASP A 47 19.44 25.75 -7.07
CA ASP A 47 19.79 26.33 -8.36
C ASP A 47 20.14 27.81 -8.19
N THR A 48 21.44 28.13 -8.12
CA THR A 48 21.96 29.45 -7.78
C THR A 48 22.73 30.06 -8.95
N GLN A 49 22.97 31.40 -8.90
CA GLN A 49 23.79 32.09 -9.88
C GLN A 49 25.16 31.44 -10.14
N PRO A 50 25.93 31.05 -9.09
CA PRO A 50 27.21 30.37 -9.28
C PRO A 50 27.16 29.04 -10.03
N LEU A 51 26.01 28.39 -10.09
CA LEU A 51 25.76 27.20 -10.93
C LEU A 51 25.23 27.56 -12.32
N ARG A 52 24.34 28.55 -12.41
CA ARG A 52 23.71 28.95 -13.68
C ARG A 52 24.70 29.60 -14.64
N VAL A 53 25.53 30.50 -14.14
CA VAL A 53 26.50 31.25 -14.98
C VAL A 53 27.44 30.30 -15.72
N PRO A 54 28.13 29.35 -15.07
CA PRO A 54 28.92 28.34 -15.77
C PRO A 54 28.12 27.51 -16.76
N ALA A 55 26.87 27.14 -16.43
CA ALA A 55 26.01 26.39 -17.33
C ALA A 55 25.73 27.15 -18.63
N PHE A 56 25.33 28.42 -18.55
CA PHE A 56 25.02 29.24 -19.71
C PHE A 56 26.25 29.56 -20.54
N ASN A 57 27.40 29.83 -19.92
CA ASN A 57 28.66 29.96 -20.62
C ASN A 57 29.06 28.69 -21.37
N TRP A 58 28.82 27.51 -20.75
CA TRP A 58 29.02 26.23 -21.39
C TRP A 58 28.15 26.06 -22.63
N PHE A 59 26.86 26.37 -22.55
CA PHE A 59 25.93 26.31 -23.67
C PHE A 59 26.33 27.31 -24.77
N ASN A 60 26.69 28.54 -24.42
CA ASN A 60 27.13 29.52 -25.42
C ASN A 60 28.36 29.02 -26.15
N ARG A 61 29.36 28.55 -25.46
CA ARG A 61 30.60 28.04 -26.09
C ARG A 61 30.36 26.86 -27.01
N HIS A 62 29.60 25.83 -26.53
CA HIS A 62 29.49 24.57 -27.25
C HIS A 62 28.35 24.52 -28.28
N LEU A 63 27.33 25.32 -28.12
CA LEU A 63 26.18 25.34 -29.03
C LEU A 63 26.12 26.54 -29.97
N LYS A 64 26.64 27.72 -29.52
CA LYS A 64 26.59 28.92 -30.31
C LYS A 64 27.97 29.38 -30.82
N GLY A 65 29.04 28.95 -30.17
CA GLY A 65 30.38 29.46 -30.44
C GLY A 65 30.58 30.91 -30.00
N GLU A 66 29.74 31.40 -29.06
CA GLU A 66 29.75 32.79 -28.62
C GLU A 66 30.67 33.01 -27.41
N GLU A 67 31.46 34.09 -27.47
CA GLU A 67 32.14 34.72 -26.36
C GLU A 67 31.99 36.23 -26.56
N PRO A 68 31.69 37.06 -25.57
CA PRO A 68 32.15 37.05 -24.19
C PRO A 68 31.25 36.24 -23.22
N PRO A 69 31.83 35.84 -22.06
CA PRO A 69 31.08 35.10 -21.07
C PRO A 69 30.02 35.96 -20.38
N ILE A 70 28.87 35.42 -20.12
CA ILE A 70 27.87 36.04 -19.26
C ILE A 70 28.35 35.96 -17.79
N THR A 71 28.06 36.99 -17.02
CA THR A 71 28.42 37.12 -15.60
C THR A 71 27.22 36.97 -14.68
N ILE A 72 26.03 37.20 -15.18
CA ILE A 72 24.75 37.11 -14.50
C ILE A 72 23.80 36.31 -15.36
N ALA A 73 23.26 35.21 -14.78
CA ALA A 73 22.35 34.33 -15.49
C ALA A 73 20.87 34.75 -15.35
N ALA A 74 20.49 35.22 -14.17
CA ALA A 74 19.16 35.71 -13.88
C ALA A 74 19.17 36.61 -12.62
N GLU A 75 18.33 37.60 -12.62
CA GLU A 75 18.05 38.45 -11.46
C GLU A 75 16.58 38.30 -11.06
N LYS A 76 16.33 38.34 -9.75
CA LYS A 76 14.97 38.39 -9.23
C LYS A 76 14.43 39.81 -9.42
N LEU A 77 13.52 40.00 -10.38
CA LEU A 77 12.91 41.29 -10.69
C LEU A 77 11.63 41.56 -9.89
N PHE A 78 10.91 40.49 -9.52
CA PHE A 78 9.61 40.57 -8.86
C PHE A 78 9.52 39.64 -7.69
N GLU A 79 8.77 40.03 -6.67
CA GLU A 79 8.34 39.15 -5.59
C GLU A 79 7.21 38.23 -6.07
N PRO A 80 7.00 37.03 -5.46
CA PRO A 80 5.95 36.10 -5.87
C PRO A 80 4.56 36.74 -5.91
N GLU A 81 4.28 37.68 -4.99
CA GLU A 81 3.03 38.39 -4.87
C GLU A 81 2.78 39.29 -6.06
N GLN A 82 3.83 39.91 -6.62
CA GLN A 82 3.77 40.76 -7.82
C GLN A 82 3.54 39.93 -9.10
N LEU A 83 3.89 38.67 -9.09
CA LEU A 83 3.67 37.72 -10.19
C LEU A 83 2.31 37.04 -10.14
N LYS A 84 1.58 37.19 -9.04
CA LYS A 84 0.26 36.61 -8.86
C LYS A 84 -0.76 37.33 -9.74
N VAL A 85 -1.31 36.62 -10.73
CA VAL A 85 -2.27 37.17 -11.68
C VAL A 85 -3.67 37.32 -11.10
N PHE A 86 -4.08 36.36 -10.25
CA PHE A 86 -5.40 36.35 -9.64
C PHE A 86 -5.28 36.18 -8.11
N ASP A 87 -6.03 36.97 -7.36
CA ASP A 87 -6.17 36.77 -5.90
C ASP A 87 -6.98 35.50 -5.59
N VAL A 88 -8.03 35.28 -6.35
CA VAL A 88 -8.85 34.06 -6.33
C VAL A 88 -8.88 33.51 -7.76
N LEU A 89 -8.69 32.21 -7.90
CA LEU A 89 -8.78 31.58 -9.23
C LEU A 89 -10.16 31.81 -9.84
N PRO A 90 -10.24 32.14 -11.17
CA PRO A 90 -11.49 32.23 -11.86
C PRO A 90 -12.37 30.99 -11.71
N ALA A 91 -13.69 31.18 -11.65
CA ALA A 91 -14.61 30.06 -11.47
C ALA A 91 -14.61 29.05 -12.64
N ASP A 92 -14.17 29.50 -13.82
CA ASP A 92 -14.03 28.72 -15.05
C ASP A 92 -12.61 28.19 -15.28
N GLU A 93 -11.72 28.28 -14.29
CA GLU A 93 -10.38 27.70 -14.41
C GLU A 93 -10.44 26.16 -14.60
N LEU A 94 -9.52 25.64 -15.38
CA LEU A 94 -9.45 24.22 -15.71
C LEU A 94 -8.24 23.50 -15.12
N ASN A 95 -7.20 24.25 -14.72
CA ASN A 95 -5.89 23.67 -14.36
C ASN A 95 -5.94 22.75 -13.15
N THR A 96 -6.74 23.05 -12.13
CA THR A 96 -6.85 22.23 -10.92
C THR A 96 -7.61 20.93 -11.15
N LYS A 97 -8.40 20.86 -12.24
CA LYS A 97 -9.22 19.69 -12.61
C LYS A 97 -8.99 19.26 -14.06
N ILE A 98 -7.87 19.65 -14.66
CA ILE A 98 -7.59 19.40 -16.08
C ILE A 98 -7.68 17.89 -16.43
N GLN A 99 -7.29 17.01 -15.52
CA GLN A 99 -7.40 15.56 -15.71
C GLN A 99 -8.85 15.09 -15.95
N ASP A 100 -9.86 15.77 -15.39
CA ASP A 100 -11.27 15.41 -15.52
C ASP A 100 -11.76 15.57 -16.96
N HIS A 101 -11.06 16.37 -17.79
CA HIS A 101 -11.39 16.62 -19.19
C HIS A 101 -10.84 15.57 -20.15
N PHE A 102 -9.78 14.85 -19.80
CA PHE A 102 -9.15 13.88 -20.71
C PHE A 102 -8.96 12.48 -20.13
N VAL A 103 -9.10 12.29 -18.81
CA VAL A 103 -9.09 10.97 -18.20
C VAL A 103 -10.50 10.42 -18.20
N ARG A 104 -10.77 9.46 -19.09
CA ARG A 104 -12.05 8.74 -19.06
C ARG A 104 -12.15 7.93 -17.77
N VAL A 105 -13.27 8.07 -17.06
CA VAL A 105 -13.64 7.27 -15.90
C VAL A 105 -14.86 6.41 -16.24
N ALA A 106 -14.95 5.24 -15.61
CA ALA A 106 -16.12 4.38 -15.67
C ALA A 106 -17.30 5.07 -14.96
N THR A 107 -18.51 4.76 -15.39
CA THR A 107 -19.74 5.25 -14.76
C THR A 107 -20.70 4.08 -14.49
N ASP A 108 -21.52 4.17 -13.44
CA ASP A 108 -22.53 3.14 -13.12
C ASP A 108 -23.61 2.99 -14.21
N LYS A 109 -23.74 3.99 -15.10
CA LYS A 109 -24.66 3.95 -16.24
C LYS A 109 -24.17 3.05 -17.38
N GLU A 110 -22.87 2.74 -17.43
CA GLU A 110 -22.30 1.90 -18.47
C GLU A 110 -22.59 0.43 -18.18
N LYS A 111 -23.09 -0.30 -19.19
CA LYS A 111 -23.33 -1.75 -19.06
C LYS A 111 -22.04 -2.48 -18.77
N LEU A 112 -21.99 -3.14 -17.64
CA LEU A 112 -20.82 -3.88 -17.19
C LEU A 112 -20.66 -5.19 -17.99
N ASN A 113 -19.52 -5.35 -18.64
CA ASN A 113 -19.09 -6.63 -19.19
C ASN A 113 -18.13 -7.31 -18.21
N SER A 114 -18.66 -8.21 -17.39
CA SER A 114 -17.93 -8.85 -16.29
C SER A 114 -16.61 -9.52 -16.73
N LYS A 115 -16.63 -10.28 -17.82
CA LYS A 115 -15.44 -10.97 -18.35
C LYS A 115 -14.36 -9.98 -18.77
N LYS A 116 -14.73 -8.92 -19.48
CA LYS A 116 -13.81 -7.88 -19.96
C LYS A 116 -13.29 -7.04 -18.78
N ALA A 117 -14.15 -6.69 -17.82
CA ALA A 117 -13.78 -5.94 -16.62
C ALA A 117 -12.74 -6.71 -15.79
N LEU A 118 -13.01 -7.98 -15.46
CA LEU A 118 -12.07 -8.82 -14.71
C LEU A 118 -10.72 -9.00 -15.42
N ALA A 119 -10.74 -9.21 -16.75
CA ALA A 119 -9.50 -9.31 -17.53
C ALA A 119 -8.71 -7.99 -17.54
N ASN A 120 -9.38 -6.84 -17.67
CA ASN A 120 -8.75 -5.53 -17.64
C ASN A 120 -8.19 -5.20 -16.24
N LEU A 121 -8.92 -5.47 -15.16
CA LEU A 121 -8.45 -5.32 -13.79
C LEU A 121 -7.19 -6.15 -13.58
N LYS A 122 -7.21 -7.45 -13.95
CA LYS A 122 -6.04 -8.31 -13.82
C LYS A 122 -4.83 -7.78 -14.58
N LYS A 123 -5.03 -7.27 -15.81
CA LYS A 123 -3.93 -6.79 -16.67
C LYS A 123 -3.41 -5.41 -16.28
N LYS A 124 -4.32 -4.46 -15.94
CA LYS A 124 -3.97 -3.04 -15.83
C LYS A 124 -3.88 -2.55 -14.39
N THR A 125 -4.63 -3.16 -13.47
CA THR A 125 -4.64 -2.81 -12.04
C THR A 125 -3.73 -3.75 -11.25
N PHE A 126 -3.80 -5.04 -11.53
CA PHE A 126 -3.07 -6.09 -10.83
C PHE A 126 -1.96 -6.73 -11.67
N GLY A 127 -1.44 -6.03 -12.67
CA GLY A 127 -0.37 -6.53 -13.55
C GLY A 127 0.94 -6.85 -12.83
N GLY A 128 1.16 -6.28 -11.65
CA GLY A 128 2.31 -6.56 -10.77
C GLY A 128 2.19 -7.83 -9.91
N TRP A 129 1.05 -8.54 -9.95
CA TRP A 129 0.94 -9.81 -9.24
C TRP A 129 1.87 -10.88 -9.82
N PRO A 130 2.42 -11.78 -8.99
CA PRO A 130 3.20 -12.90 -9.48
C PRO A 130 2.47 -13.72 -10.53
N ALA A 131 3.12 -14.03 -11.64
CA ALA A 131 2.52 -14.82 -12.74
C ALA A 131 2.13 -16.24 -12.26
N LYS A 132 2.96 -16.81 -11.37
CA LYS A 132 2.71 -18.06 -10.67
C LYS A 132 2.89 -17.82 -9.18
N PRO A 133 1.95 -18.27 -8.33
CA PRO A 133 2.12 -18.16 -6.89
C PRO A 133 3.24 -19.10 -6.43
N ASP A 134 4.12 -18.61 -5.57
CA ASP A 134 5.08 -19.45 -4.84
C ASP A 134 4.38 -20.37 -3.86
N GLY A 135 5.07 -21.39 -3.36
CA GLY A 135 4.58 -22.23 -2.27
C GLY A 135 4.33 -21.36 -1.01
N LEU A 136 3.29 -21.68 -0.27
CA LEU A 136 2.90 -20.91 0.93
C LEU A 136 3.91 -21.04 2.09
N LYS A 137 4.66 -22.13 2.18
CA LYS A 137 5.66 -22.43 3.22
C LYS A 137 5.16 -22.09 4.63
N ILE A 138 3.98 -22.60 4.96
CA ILE A 138 3.31 -22.28 6.23
C ILE A 138 4.14 -22.79 7.39
N LYS A 139 4.35 -21.93 8.39
CA LYS A 139 5.06 -22.24 9.63
C LYS A 139 4.23 -21.78 10.81
N LYS A 140 3.94 -22.70 11.74
CA LYS A 140 3.32 -22.35 13.01
C LYS A 140 4.31 -21.54 13.85
N VAL A 141 3.86 -20.40 14.39
CA VAL A 141 4.65 -19.51 15.24
C VAL A 141 4.41 -19.84 16.72
N PHE A 142 3.15 -19.90 17.10
CA PHE A 142 2.73 -20.33 18.44
C PHE A 142 1.39 -21.07 18.35
N ASP A 143 1.03 -21.72 19.46
CA ASP A 143 -0.21 -22.49 19.60
C ASP A 143 -0.51 -22.63 21.09
N VAL A 144 -1.48 -21.89 21.59
CA VAL A 144 -1.84 -21.84 23.00
C VAL A 144 -3.33 -22.09 23.20
N LYS A 145 -3.70 -22.44 24.43
CA LYS A 145 -5.10 -22.62 24.83
C LYS A 145 -5.43 -21.63 25.95
N HIS A 146 -6.60 -21.03 25.86
CA HIS A 146 -7.13 -20.15 26.89
C HIS A 146 -8.64 -20.36 26.98
N GLN A 147 -9.15 -20.77 28.15
CA GLN A 147 -10.57 -20.94 28.44
C GLN A 147 -11.38 -21.67 27.35
N GLY A 148 -10.89 -22.84 26.87
CA GLY A 148 -11.57 -23.66 25.86
C GLY A 148 -11.40 -23.18 24.41
N VAL A 149 -10.70 -22.06 24.21
CA VAL A 149 -10.30 -21.53 22.88
C VAL A 149 -8.86 -21.92 22.60
N ARG A 150 -8.58 -22.47 21.43
CA ARG A 150 -7.24 -22.65 20.91
C ARG A 150 -6.90 -21.45 20.04
N PHE A 151 -5.77 -20.84 20.31
CA PHE A 151 -5.28 -19.66 19.59
C PHE A 151 -3.88 -19.94 19.05
N ALA A 152 -3.70 -19.79 17.74
CA ALA A 152 -2.45 -20.07 17.06
C ALA A 152 -2.11 -18.98 16.06
N ALA A 153 -0.83 -18.78 15.76
CA ALA A 153 -0.39 -17.96 14.66
C ALA A 153 0.40 -18.79 13.65
N TYR A 154 0.22 -18.45 12.39
CA TYR A 154 0.91 -19.08 11.26
C TYR A 154 1.50 -18.01 10.35
N ASP A 155 2.80 -18.11 10.10
CA ASP A 155 3.46 -17.36 9.05
C ASP A 155 3.34 -18.10 7.73
N PHE A 156 3.15 -17.36 6.63
CA PHE A 156 3.11 -17.92 5.28
C PHE A 156 3.77 -16.97 4.28
N ASP A 157 4.30 -17.51 3.18
CA ASP A 157 4.85 -16.70 2.11
C ASP A 157 3.73 -16.26 1.16
N SER A 158 3.42 -14.96 1.15
CA SER A 158 2.51 -14.37 0.17
C SER A 158 3.13 -14.36 -1.21
N GLN A 159 4.39 -13.99 -1.29
CA GLN A 159 5.27 -14.07 -2.46
C GLN A 159 6.72 -14.18 -1.98
N LYS A 160 7.66 -14.34 -2.91
CA LYS A 160 9.10 -14.35 -2.61
C LYS A 160 9.46 -13.12 -1.74
N GLU A 161 10.15 -13.35 -0.64
CA GLU A 161 10.61 -12.31 0.31
C GLU A 161 9.49 -11.52 1.03
N MET A 162 8.22 -11.95 0.90
CA MET A 162 7.11 -11.36 1.63
C MET A 162 6.41 -12.42 2.47
N ARG A 163 6.75 -12.44 3.76
CA ARG A 163 6.17 -13.32 4.76
C ARG A 163 5.18 -12.56 5.61
N LEU A 164 3.99 -13.13 5.76
CA LEU A 164 2.88 -12.53 6.50
C LEU A 164 2.38 -13.50 7.55
N ARG A 165 1.71 -12.96 8.58
CA ARG A 165 1.17 -13.73 9.72
C ARG A 165 -0.35 -13.67 9.73
N MET A 166 -0.99 -14.82 9.93
CA MET A 166 -2.42 -14.92 10.25
C MET A 166 -2.60 -15.51 11.65
N TYR A 167 -3.58 -14.98 12.39
CA TYR A 167 -3.95 -15.42 13.73
C TYR A 167 -5.24 -16.21 13.65
N VAL A 168 -5.26 -17.37 14.26
CA VAL A 168 -6.33 -18.37 14.12
C VAL A 168 -6.87 -18.71 15.48
N ALA A 169 -8.15 -18.43 15.72
CA ALA A 169 -8.88 -18.81 16.92
C ALA A 169 -10.00 -19.81 16.58
N HIS A 170 -10.13 -20.87 17.36
CA HIS A 170 -11.22 -21.83 17.22
C HIS A 170 -11.46 -22.57 18.55
N HIS A 171 -12.58 -23.26 18.65
CA HIS A 171 -12.84 -24.13 19.79
C HIS A 171 -11.74 -25.20 19.92
N GLU A 172 -11.22 -25.43 21.13
CA GLU A 172 -10.07 -26.35 21.35
C GLU A 172 -10.28 -27.79 20.86
N LYS A 173 -11.53 -28.23 20.72
CA LYS A 173 -11.90 -29.59 20.26
C LYS A 173 -12.30 -29.60 18.77
N LEU A 174 -12.04 -28.56 18.01
CA LEU A 174 -12.34 -28.52 16.56
C LEU A 174 -11.66 -29.71 15.86
N GLN A 175 -12.41 -30.43 15.04
CA GLN A 175 -11.94 -31.44 14.10
C GLN A 175 -12.08 -30.95 12.67
N ASP A 176 -13.32 -30.69 12.23
CA ASP A 176 -13.64 -30.21 10.90
C ASP A 176 -14.44 -28.92 11.00
N ALA A 177 -13.95 -27.88 10.34
CA ALA A 177 -14.62 -26.60 10.28
C ALA A 177 -15.76 -26.61 9.25
N SER A 178 -16.89 -26.03 9.60
CA SER A 178 -17.98 -25.73 8.66
C SER A 178 -17.82 -24.37 8.00
N VAL A 179 -17.29 -23.40 8.75
CA VAL A 179 -17.09 -22.01 8.30
C VAL A 179 -15.74 -21.49 8.78
N ILE A 180 -15.06 -20.76 7.91
CA ILE A 180 -13.89 -19.95 8.24
C ILE A 180 -14.27 -18.49 8.04
N HIS A 181 -14.23 -17.72 9.11
CA HIS A 181 -14.34 -16.26 9.07
C HIS A 181 -12.94 -15.67 8.94
N VAL A 182 -12.70 -14.91 7.87
CA VAL A 182 -11.43 -14.19 7.69
C VAL A 182 -11.71 -12.70 7.79
N GLU A 183 -11.24 -12.08 8.85
CA GLU A 183 -11.31 -10.65 9.07
C GLU A 183 -9.99 -10.00 8.69
N VAL A 184 -10.03 -9.08 7.73
CA VAL A 184 -8.86 -8.34 7.27
C VAL A 184 -8.88 -6.96 7.94
N LEU A 185 -7.84 -6.69 8.73
CA LEU A 185 -7.73 -5.48 9.53
C LEU A 185 -6.77 -4.47 8.90
N GLY A 186 -7.11 -3.19 9.02
CA GLY A 186 -6.19 -2.08 8.92
C GLY A 186 -5.54 -1.77 10.26
N GLU A 187 -4.66 -0.77 10.30
CA GLU A 187 -3.85 -0.44 11.49
C GLU A 187 -4.71 -0.10 12.72
N GLU A 188 -5.78 0.68 12.56
CA GLU A 188 -6.66 1.07 13.68
C GLU A 188 -7.35 -0.15 14.31
N GLU A 189 -7.91 -1.03 13.48
CA GLU A 189 -8.56 -2.27 13.93
C GLU A 189 -7.55 -3.24 14.53
N TRP A 190 -6.33 -3.28 14.02
CA TRP A 190 -5.24 -4.07 14.57
C TRP A 190 -4.88 -3.65 16.00
N HIS A 191 -4.73 -2.36 16.25
CA HIS A 191 -4.49 -1.84 17.59
C HIS A 191 -5.60 -2.24 18.57
N LYS A 192 -6.86 -2.11 18.14
CA LYS A 192 -8.03 -2.54 18.97
C LYS A 192 -8.01 -4.03 19.26
N TYR A 193 -7.68 -4.84 18.26
CA TYR A 193 -7.56 -6.29 18.40
C TYR A 193 -6.50 -6.69 19.41
N LEU A 194 -5.31 -6.10 19.34
CA LEU A 194 -4.24 -6.34 20.31
C LEU A 194 -4.63 -5.88 21.73
N GLN A 195 -5.18 -4.68 21.87
CA GLN A 195 -5.62 -4.15 23.16
C GLN A 195 -6.66 -5.06 23.83
N LEU A 196 -7.59 -5.60 23.05
CA LEU A 196 -8.64 -6.47 23.56
C LEU A 196 -8.12 -7.87 23.94
N GLY A 197 -7.31 -8.48 23.08
CA GLY A 197 -6.86 -9.85 23.26
C GLY A 197 -5.63 -10.00 24.17
N ARG A 198 -4.88 -8.92 24.46
CA ARG A 198 -3.63 -9.00 25.25
C ARG A 198 -3.77 -9.70 26.61
N PRO A 199 -4.85 -9.56 27.39
CA PRO A 199 -4.94 -10.21 28.69
C PRO A 199 -4.93 -11.74 28.63
N ALA A 200 -5.44 -12.27 27.51
CA ALA A 200 -5.44 -13.70 27.27
C ALA A 200 -4.16 -14.19 26.56
N PHE A 201 -3.51 -13.34 25.75
CA PHE A 201 -2.50 -13.78 24.79
C PHE A 201 -1.20 -12.96 24.82
N ALA A 202 -1.00 -12.00 25.75
CA ALA A 202 0.21 -11.18 25.84
C ALA A 202 1.50 -12.01 25.85
N GLY A 203 1.49 -13.20 26.50
CA GLY A 203 2.65 -14.09 26.57
C GLY A 203 3.16 -14.61 25.22
N VAL A 204 2.35 -14.52 24.15
CA VAL A 204 2.72 -14.95 22.79
C VAL A 204 2.72 -13.80 21.78
N TRP A 205 2.35 -12.57 22.19
CA TRP A 205 2.28 -11.35 21.36
C TRP A 205 3.39 -10.33 21.66
N ASN A 206 4.57 -10.78 22.08
CA ASN A 206 5.65 -9.86 22.47
C ASN A 206 6.08 -8.91 21.35
N GLU A 207 6.18 -9.42 20.12
CA GLU A 207 6.57 -8.65 18.94
C GLU A 207 5.47 -7.67 18.53
N GLU A 208 4.24 -8.15 18.50
CA GLU A 208 3.04 -7.41 18.12
C GLU A 208 2.79 -6.24 19.06
N LEU A 209 2.79 -6.49 20.37
CA LEU A 209 2.54 -5.45 21.38
C LEU A 209 3.66 -4.41 21.41
N LYS A 210 4.92 -4.85 21.27
CA LYS A 210 6.06 -3.94 21.20
C LYS A 210 5.98 -3.01 19.98
N LEU A 211 5.66 -3.56 18.82
CA LEU A 211 5.54 -2.77 17.59
C LEU A 211 4.38 -1.78 17.66
N ALA A 212 3.25 -2.21 18.22
CA ALA A 212 2.08 -1.36 18.42
C ALA A 212 2.22 -0.34 19.57
N GLY A 213 3.32 -0.38 20.34
CA GLY A 213 3.52 0.49 21.50
C GLY A 213 2.53 0.23 22.64
N ILE A 214 2.04 -1.01 22.77
CA ILE A 214 1.06 -1.42 23.78
C ILE A 214 1.77 -2.15 24.91
N GLU A 215 1.63 -1.66 26.13
CA GLU A 215 2.14 -2.33 27.33
C GLU A 215 1.32 -3.59 27.64
N ALA A 216 2.01 -4.71 27.85
CA ALA A 216 1.37 -6.00 28.06
C ALA A 216 0.50 -6.04 29.35
N ASP A 217 0.91 -5.33 30.37
CA ASP A 217 0.29 -5.23 31.69
C ASP A 217 -0.59 -3.99 31.92
N ALA A 218 -0.80 -3.18 30.85
CA ALA A 218 -1.64 -2.01 30.97
C ALA A 218 -3.05 -2.35 31.49
N PRO A 219 -3.66 -1.51 32.36
CA PRO A 219 -4.93 -1.82 33.00
C PRO A 219 -6.07 -2.00 31.98
N MET A 220 -6.97 -2.94 32.25
CA MET A 220 -8.19 -3.15 31.48
C MET A 220 -9.38 -2.46 32.14
N THR A 221 -10.23 -1.88 31.33
CA THR A 221 -11.56 -1.46 31.76
C THR A 221 -12.50 -2.67 31.86
N ASP A 222 -13.56 -2.58 32.65
CA ASP A 222 -14.57 -3.64 32.75
C ASP A 222 -15.21 -3.91 31.40
N LYS A 223 -15.48 -2.87 30.61
CA LYS A 223 -16.00 -2.98 29.25
C LYS A 223 -15.08 -3.81 28.32
N MET A 224 -13.77 -3.66 28.46
CA MET A 224 -12.81 -4.47 27.67
C MET A 224 -12.83 -5.94 28.14
N ARG A 225 -12.95 -6.19 29.45
CA ARG A 225 -13.09 -7.55 29.98
C ARG A 225 -14.35 -8.25 29.45
N GLU A 226 -15.48 -7.55 29.51
CA GLU A 226 -16.75 -8.05 28.97
C GLU A 226 -16.65 -8.35 27.46
N ALA A 227 -16.06 -7.45 26.68
CA ALA A 227 -15.88 -7.65 25.24
C ALA A 227 -14.97 -8.84 24.90
N LEU A 228 -13.86 -9.03 25.66
CA LEU A 228 -12.99 -10.20 25.49
C LEU A 228 -13.75 -11.49 25.83
N GLU A 229 -14.46 -11.51 26.97
CA GLU A 229 -15.22 -12.69 27.37
C GLU A 229 -16.34 -13.02 26.38
N GLN A 230 -16.99 -12.02 25.83
CA GLN A 230 -17.98 -12.17 24.76
C GLN A 230 -17.36 -12.79 23.51
N GLN A 231 -16.15 -12.33 23.08
CA GLN A 231 -15.45 -12.93 21.93
C GLN A 231 -15.04 -14.38 22.20
N LEU A 232 -14.46 -14.67 23.38
CA LEU A 232 -14.09 -16.03 23.76
C LEU A 232 -15.32 -16.93 23.87
N GLY A 233 -16.41 -16.41 24.43
CA GLY A 233 -17.71 -17.08 24.52
C GLY A 233 -18.25 -17.44 23.15
N HIS A 234 -18.21 -16.49 22.23
CA HIS A 234 -18.65 -16.73 20.84
C HIS A 234 -17.89 -17.88 20.18
N VAL A 235 -16.56 -17.94 20.33
CA VAL A 235 -15.76 -19.04 19.79
C VAL A 235 -16.13 -20.38 20.45
N ARG A 236 -16.40 -20.40 21.77
CA ARG A 236 -16.82 -21.62 22.49
C ARG A 236 -18.18 -22.14 22.05
N GLU A 237 -19.13 -21.22 21.77
CA GLU A 237 -20.48 -21.54 21.34
C GLU A 237 -20.57 -22.03 19.88
N HIS A 238 -19.53 -21.75 19.07
CA HIS A 238 -19.46 -22.13 17.65
C HIS A 238 -18.32 -23.11 17.38
N PRO A 239 -18.40 -24.36 17.88
CA PRO A 239 -17.28 -25.31 17.88
C PRO A 239 -16.85 -25.81 16.50
N LYS A 240 -17.62 -25.50 15.44
CA LYS A 240 -17.31 -25.84 14.04
C LYS A 240 -16.88 -24.62 13.22
N GLU A 241 -16.57 -23.49 13.85
CA GLU A 241 -16.16 -22.29 13.17
C GLU A 241 -14.70 -21.93 13.50
N VAL A 242 -14.01 -21.36 12.53
CA VAL A 242 -12.64 -20.87 12.65
C VAL A 242 -12.64 -19.38 12.38
N TYR A 243 -11.98 -18.63 13.24
CA TYR A 243 -11.84 -17.17 13.14
C TYR A 243 -10.40 -16.83 12.82
N ILE A 244 -10.16 -16.23 11.68
CA ILE A 244 -8.83 -15.80 11.23
C ILE A 244 -8.79 -14.28 11.19
N THR A 245 -7.84 -13.71 11.91
CA THR A 245 -7.50 -12.29 11.86
C THR A 245 -6.24 -12.11 11.04
N PHE A 246 -6.26 -11.23 10.07
CA PHE A 246 -5.18 -11.06 9.12
C PHE A 246 -4.91 -9.58 8.80
N MET A 247 -3.64 -9.19 8.78
CA MET A 247 -3.17 -7.92 8.28
C MET A 247 -2.33 -8.15 7.03
N PRO A 248 -2.68 -7.51 5.89
CA PRO A 248 -1.85 -7.59 4.70
C PRO A 248 -0.57 -6.76 4.86
N ARG A 249 0.33 -6.81 3.88
CA ARG A 249 1.56 -5.99 3.90
C ARG A 249 1.26 -4.51 4.07
N GLY A 250 2.15 -3.82 4.76
CA GLY A 250 2.00 -2.40 5.09
C GLY A 250 1.16 -2.14 6.33
N GLU A 251 0.56 -3.19 6.90
CA GLU A 251 -0.22 -3.16 8.14
C GLU A 251 0.43 -4.02 9.22
N GLY A 252 0.16 -3.72 10.49
CA GLY A 252 0.62 -4.52 11.63
C GLY A 252 2.12 -4.80 11.62
N LEU A 253 2.53 -6.07 11.68
CA LEU A 253 3.95 -6.48 11.69
C LEU A 253 4.76 -6.04 10.47
N THR A 254 4.12 -5.60 9.41
CA THR A 254 4.77 -5.19 8.17
C THR A 254 4.55 -3.72 7.83
N VAL A 255 4.17 -2.91 8.82
CA VAL A 255 4.05 -1.45 8.66
C VAL A 255 5.35 -0.87 8.11
N LEU A 256 5.25 -0.02 7.09
CA LEU A 256 6.43 0.52 6.40
C LEU A 256 7.12 1.61 7.22
N THR A 257 6.37 2.58 7.68
CA THR A 257 6.83 3.77 8.42
C THR A 257 5.64 4.65 8.75
N ASP A 258 5.77 5.47 9.78
CA ASP A 258 4.84 6.55 10.16
C ASP A 258 5.18 7.89 9.48
N ASN A 259 6.31 7.95 8.75
CA ASN A 259 6.77 9.16 8.09
C ASN A 259 6.06 9.37 6.75
N GLU A 260 5.18 10.37 6.65
CA GLU A 260 4.39 10.69 5.46
C GLU A 260 5.24 10.87 4.17
N ARG A 261 6.44 11.47 4.30
CA ARG A 261 7.35 11.64 3.14
C ARG A 261 7.83 10.29 2.63
N HIS A 262 8.17 9.37 3.53
CA HIS A 262 8.59 8.01 3.14
C HIS A 262 7.43 7.21 2.55
N ILE A 263 6.22 7.32 3.11
CA ILE A 263 5.00 6.72 2.56
C ILE A 263 4.76 7.23 1.14
N THR A 264 4.82 8.55 0.93
CA THR A 264 4.66 9.16 -0.41
C THR A 264 5.70 8.66 -1.41
N GLN A 265 6.97 8.53 -0.98
CA GLN A 265 8.03 8.02 -1.85
C GLN A 265 7.86 6.54 -2.17
N ALA A 266 7.48 5.72 -1.19
CA ALA A 266 7.18 4.31 -1.40
C ALA A 266 6.02 4.13 -2.38
N ARG A 267 4.91 4.87 -2.19
CA ARG A 267 3.75 4.91 -3.09
C ARG A 267 4.16 5.23 -4.54
N ARG A 268 4.96 6.27 -4.76
CA ARG A 268 5.46 6.63 -6.09
C ARG A 268 6.29 5.53 -6.72
N ARG A 269 7.17 4.89 -5.96
CA ARG A 269 8.01 3.78 -6.43
C ARG A 269 7.19 2.57 -6.82
N PHE A 270 6.16 2.21 -6.04
CA PHE A 270 5.24 1.14 -6.40
C PHE A 270 4.53 1.43 -7.72
N MET A 271 4.04 2.66 -7.92
CA MET A 271 3.38 3.06 -9.17
C MET A 271 4.32 2.98 -10.38
N LEU A 272 5.60 3.36 -10.24
CA LEU A 272 6.62 3.21 -11.30
C LEU A 272 6.85 1.74 -11.67
N LEU A 273 6.67 0.81 -10.73
CA LEU A 273 6.77 -0.63 -10.95
C LEU A 273 5.44 -1.26 -11.43
N GLY A 274 4.44 -0.44 -11.75
CA GLY A 274 3.12 -0.92 -12.17
C GLY A 274 2.30 -1.55 -11.06
N GLN A 275 2.51 -1.14 -9.80
CA GLN A 275 1.86 -1.68 -8.61
C GLN A 275 1.37 -0.55 -7.70
N THR A 276 0.51 -0.90 -6.75
CA THR A 276 0.16 -0.06 -5.59
C THR A 276 0.16 -0.91 -4.34
N LEU A 277 0.31 -0.31 -3.17
CA LEU A 277 0.24 -1.04 -1.91
C LEU A 277 -1.09 -1.79 -1.80
N ALA A 278 -2.22 -1.11 -2.03
CA ALA A 278 -3.54 -1.72 -1.98
C ALA A 278 -3.71 -2.87 -3.01
N GLY A 279 -3.18 -2.73 -4.23
CA GLY A 279 -3.18 -3.80 -5.22
C GLY A 279 -2.39 -5.04 -4.78
N MET A 280 -1.30 -4.85 -4.04
CA MET A 280 -0.53 -5.94 -3.43
C MET A 280 -1.23 -6.52 -2.19
N GLN A 281 -1.95 -5.70 -1.41
CA GLN A 281 -2.77 -6.16 -0.29
C GLN A 281 -3.92 -7.07 -0.76
N VAL A 282 -4.52 -6.77 -1.90
CA VAL A 282 -5.50 -7.69 -2.55
C VAL A 282 -4.86 -9.06 -2.82
N TRP A 283 -3.62 -9.11 -3.31
CA TRP A 283 -2.88 -10.35 -3.47
C TRP A 283 -2.65 -11.07 -2.15
N ASP A 284 -2.26 -10.36 -1.11
CA ASP A 284 -2.00 -10.94 0.22
C ASP A 284 -3.24 -11.59 0.84
N VAL A 285 -4.41 -10.94 0.72
CA VAL A 285 -5.69 -11.51 1.15
C VAL A 285 -5.97 -12.80 0.42
N ARG A 286 -5.79 -12.86 -0.90
CA ARG A 286 -5.93 -14.10 -1.68
C ARG A 286 -5.03 -15.20 -1.16
N ARG A 287 -3.77 -14.88 -0.86
CA ARG A 287 -2.80 -15.85 -0.32
C ARG A 287 -3.17 -16.32 1.10
N CYS A 288 -3.70 -15.42 1.93
CA CYS A 288 -4.23 -15.77 3.24
C CYS A 288 -5.38 -16.77 3.13
N LEU A 289 -6.34 -16.54 2.22
CA LEU A 289 -7.45 -17.45 1.97
C LEU A 289 -6.98 -18.85 1.51
N GLN A 290 -5.96 -18.89 0.64
CA GLN A 290 -5.34 -20.12 0.20
C GLN A 290 -4.63 -20.83 1.38
N ALA A 291 -3.92 -20.07 2.24
CA ALA A 291 -3.28 -20.61 3.44
C ALA A 291 -4.30 -21.16 4.43
N ALA A 292 -5.39 -20.45 4.67
CA ALA A 292 -6.47 -20.89 5.55
C ALA A 292 -7.04 -22.27 5.14
N ARG A 293 -7.18 -22.51 3.83
CA ARG A 293 -7.64 -23.82 3.30
C ARG A 293 -6.70 -24.98 3.58
N THR A 294 -5.42 -24.72 3.84
CA THR A 294 -4.45 -25.80 4.14
C THR A 294 -4.36 -26.13 5.62
N LEU A 295 -5.04 -25.36 6.49
CA LEU A 295 -5.09 -25.69 7.91
C LEU A 295 -5.88 -26.98 8.15
N PRO A 296 -5.49 -27.80 9.16
CA PRO A 296 -6.18 -29.04 9.45
C PRO A 296 -7.69 -28.86 9.66
N GLY A 297 -8.51 -29.64 8.97
CA GLY A 297 -9.97 -29.58 9.04
C GLY A 297 -10.62 -28.37 8.37
N CYS A 298 -9.87 -27.55 7.59
CA CYS A 298 -10.37 -26.32 6.97
C CYS A 298 -10.59 -26.41 5.45
N ASP A 299 -10.22 -27.50 4.81
CA ASP A 299 -10.21 -27.68 3.35
C ASP A 299 -11.58 -27.53 2.70
N LYS A 300 -12.66 -27.97 3.38
CA LYS A 300 -14.05 -27.96 2.88
C LYS A 300 -14.93 -26.85 3.48
N ALA A 301 -14.43 -26.10 4.45
CA ALA A 301 -15.22 -25.09 5.13
C ALA A 301 -15.67 -23.96 4.20
N ALA A 302 -16.84 -23.40 4.41
CA ALA A 302 -17.29 -22.20 3.73
C ALA A 302 -16.44 -21.00 4.17
N LEU A 303 -16.01 -20.15 3.22
CA LEU A 303 -15.24 -18.94 3.53
C LEU A 303 -16.16 -17.74 3.63
N GLN A 304 -16.08 -17.01 4.72
CA GLN A 304 -16.68 -15.69 4.87
C GLN A 304 -15.57 -14.66 5.06
N LEU A 305 -15.65 -13.55 4.32
CA LEU A 305 -14.61 -12.54 4.29
C LEU A 305 -15.15 -11.22 4.81
N TRP A 306 -14.39 -10.57 5.70
CA TRP A 306 -14.78 -9.35 6.37
C TRP A 306 -13.73 -8.27 6.15
N GLY A 307 -14.18 -7.02 5.91
CA GLY A 307 -13.32 -5.85 5.78
C GLY A 307 -14.06 -4.57 6.15
N LYS A 308 -13.29 -3.61 6.68
CA LYS A 308 -13.79 -2.30 7.08
C LYS A 308 -12.94 -1.19 6.47
N GLY A 309 -13.58 -0.09 6.05
CA GLY A 309 -12.89 1.06 5.45
C GLY A 309 -12.09 0.65 4.21
N ASP A 310 -10.80 0.97 4.16
CA ASP A 310 -9.90 0.59 3.07
C ASP A 310 -9.85 -0.92 2.84
N MET A 311 -9.89 -1.70 3.93
CA MET A 311 -9.91 -3.15 3.83
C MET A 311 -11.22 -3.69 3.24
N ALA A 312 -12.34 -2.97 3.35
CA ALA A 312 -13.57 -3.35 2.64
C ALA A 312 -13.37 -3.34 1.11
N SER A 313 -12.65 -2.36 0.57
CA SER A 313 -12.26 -2.32 -0.85
C SER A 313 -11.30 -3.45 -1.21
N VAL A 314 -10.27 -3.70 -0.37
CA VAL A 314 -9.27 -4.76 -0.59
C VAL A 314 -9.93 -6.13 -0.66
N VAL A 315 -10.80 -6.47 0.32
CA VAL A 315 -11.45 -7.79 0.36
C VAL A 315 -12.47 -7.97 -0.75
N SER A 316 -13.17 -6.91 -1.16
CA SER A 316 -14.12 -6.99 -2.28
C SER A 316 -13.39 -7.32 -3.59
N LEU A 317 -12.25 -6.71 -3.86
CA LEU A 317 -11.42 -7.00 -5.03
C LEU A 317 -10.78 -8.40 -4.96
N ALA A 318 -10.37 -8.85 -3.76
CA ALA A 318 -9.83 -10.19 -3.58
C ALA A 318 -10.89 -11.26 -3.90
N SER A 319 -12.16 -11.02 -3.53
CA SER A 319 -13.27 -11.93 -3.79
C SER A 319 -13.53 -12.19 -5.28
N LEU A 320 -13.15 -11.25 -6.14
CA LEU A 320 -13.31 -11.41 -7.59
C LEU A 320 -12.39 -12.48 -8.19
N TYR A 321 -11.30 -12.82 -7.50
CA TYR A 321 -10.25 -13.73 -8.01
C TYR A 321 -10.04 -14.99 -7.17
N GLU A 322 -10.73 -15.11 -6.02
CA GLU A 322 -10.71 -16.33 -5.21
C GLU A 322 -12.05 -17.04 -5.29
N PRO A 323 -12.06 -18.32 -5.66
CA PRO A 323 -13.29 -19.11 -5.66
C PRO A 323 -13.73 -19.45 -4.23
N SER A 324 -15.02 -19.80 -4.09
CA SER A 324 -15.56 -20.41 -2.87
C SER A 324 -15.66 -19.46 -1.65
N ILE A 325 -15.76 -18.16 -1.86
CA ILE A 325 -16.20 -17.22 -0.83
C ILE A 325 -17.73 -17.27 -0.82
N SER A 326 -18.30 -17.70 0.31
CA SER A 326 -19.74 -17.82 0.46
C SER A 326 -20.40 -16.49 0.83
N GLN A 327 -19.68 -15.66 1.57
CA GLN A 327 -20.19 -14.39 2.05
C GLN A 327 -19.09 -13.33 2.15
N LEU A 328 -19.41 -12.11 1.75
CA LEU A 328 -18.58 -10.93 1.84
C LEU A 328 -19.30 -9.90 2.71
N ASN A 329 -18.66 -9.50 3.81
CA ASN A 329 -19.20 -8.56 4.79
C ASN A 329 -18.34 -7.29 4.79
N LEU A 330 -18.94 -6.18 4.40
CA LEU A 330 -18.24 -4.91 4.19
C LEU A 330 -18.85 -3.82 5.07
N THR A 331 -18.00 -3.13 5.80
CA THR A 331 -18.38 -1.97 6.62
C THR A 331 -17.65 -0.72 6.13
N GLY A 332 -18.38 0.37 5.88
CA GLY A 332 -17.79 1.61 5.39
C GLY A 332 -17.14 1.45 4.02
N TYR A 333 -17.80 0.74 3.11
CA TYR A 333 -17.34 0.57 1.73
C TYR A 333 -17.37 1.90 0.97
N PRO A 334 -16.34 2.23 0.14
CA PRO A 334 -16.26 3.50 -0.56
C PRO A 334 -17.43 3.71 -1.54
N ASN A 335 -17.98 4.93 -1.57
CA ASN A 335 -19.09 5.29 -2.47
C ASN A 335 -18.60 5.76 -3.84
N ASN A 336 -17.35 6.22 -3.92
CA ASN A 336 -16.76 6.73 -5.15
C ASN A 336 -15.26 6.46 -5.21
N ASP A 337 -14.65 6.71 -6.37
CA ASP A 337 -13.24 6.42 -6.64
C ASP A 337 -12.25 7.20 -5.75
N LYS A 338 -12.65 8.35 -5.20
CA LYS A 338 -11.78 9.18 -4.34
C LYS A 338 -11.71 8.68 -2.91
N GLU A 339 -12.67 7.87 -2.51
CA GLU A 339 -12.76 7.28 -1.16
C GLU A 339 -12.04 5.93 -1.07
N GLN A 340 -11.68 5.30 -2.19
CA GLN A 340 -10.98 4.03 -2.15
C GLN A 340 -9.45 4.20 -2.14
N PRO A 341 -8.73 3.17 -1.66
CA PRO A 341 -7.27 3.14 -1.78
C PRO A 341 -6.79 3.27 -3.23
N ASP A 342 -5.53 3.64 -3.40
CA ASP A 342 -4.93 3.76 -4.73
C ASP A 342 -4.85 2.41 -5.45
N TYR A 343 -5.55 2.31 -6.58
CA TYR A 343 -5.41 1.20 -7.51
C TYR A 343 -5.10 1.73 -8.91
N LEU A 344 -4.08 1.21 -9.58
CA LEU A 344 -3.73 1.65 -10.93
C LEU A 344 -4.89 1.41 -11.90
N ASN A 345 -5.28 2.46 -12.61
CA ASN A 345 -6.30 2.43 -13.67
C ASN A 345 -7.71 1.95 -13.26
N ILE A 346 -8.02 1.74 -12.00
CA ILE A 346 -9.28 1.15 -11.57
C ILE A 346 -10.47 2.00 -12.01
N SER A 347 -10.42 3.31 -11.80
CA SER A 347 -11.46 4.27 -12.18
C SER A 347 -11.75 4.31 -13.70
N ARG A 348 -10.83 3.83 -14.53
CA ARG A 348 -11.02 3.70 -15.98
C ARG A 348 -11.70 2.40 -16.40
N ILE A 349 -11.89 1.48 -15.46
CA ILE A 349 -12.33 0.12 -15.74
C ILE A 349 -13.69 -0.16 -15.08
N VAL A 350 -13.82 0.16 -13.80
CA VAL A 350 -15.01 -0.09 -12.98
C VAL A 350 -15.16 0.98 -11.91
N THR A 351 -16.39 1.22 -11.47
CA THR A 351 -16.74 2.00 -10.27
C THR A 351 -16.76 1.11 -9.03
N PRO A 352 -16.75 1.66 -7.81
CA PRO A 352 -16.99 0.90 -6.58
C PRO A 352 -18.30 0.10 -6.62
N GLY A 353 -19.39 0.69 -7.14
CA GLY A 353 -20.65 -0.01 -7.31
C GLY A 353 -20.55 -1.22 -8.24
N GLN A 354 -19.87 -1.07 -9.37
CA GLN A 354 -19.63 -2.18 -10.30
C GLN A 354 -18.73 -3.29 -9.74
N ILE A 355 -17.83 -2.98 -8.80
CA ILE A 355 -17.05 -4.01 -8.08
C ILE A 355 -17.99 -4.87 -7.24
N LEU A 356 -18.95 -4.25 -6.54
CA LEU A 356 -19.96 -4.98 -5.76
C LEU A 356 -20.87 -5.82 -6.64
N GLU A 357 -21.29 -5.29 -7.81
CA GLU A 357 -22.04 -6.08 -8.80
C GLU A 357 -21.27 -7.32 -9.24
N LEU A 358 -19.98 -7.18 -9.56
CA LEU A 358 -19.11 -8.31 -9.92
C LEU A 358 -18.99 -9.34 -8.78
N ALA A 359 -18.86 -8.88 -7.54
CA ALA A 359 -18.79 -9.74 -6.36
C ALA A 359 -20.13 -10.48 -6.15
N ALA A 360 -21.25 -9.78 -6.27
CA ALA A 360 -22.59 -10.33 -6.09
C ALA A 360 -22.96 -11.44 -7.09
N LEU A 361 -22.29 -11.50 -8.24
CA LEU A 361 -22.46 -12.62 -9.19
C LEU A 361 -21.91 -13.95 -8.65
N ARG A 362 -21.12 -13.93 -7.58
CA ARG A 362 -20.34 -15.09 -7.10
C ARG A 362 -20.51 -15.37 -5.61
N THR A 363 -20.87 -14.36 -4.83
CA THR A 363 -20.95 -14.43 -3.37
C THR A 363 -22.08 -13.57 -2.83
N LYS A 364 -22.59 -13.92 -1.65
CA LYS A 364 -23.54 -13.05 -0.94
C LYS A 364 -22.77 -11.82 -0.41
N VAL A 365 -23.21 -10.62 -0.78
CA VAL A 365 -22.62 -9.36 -0.32
C VAL A 365 -23.52 -8.71 0.73
N ASN A 366 -22.97 -8.43 1.90
CA ASN A 366 -23.62 -7.68 2.97
C ASN A 366 -22.87 -6.36 3.16
N LEU A 367 -23.60 -5.25 3.05
CA LEU A 367 -23.07 -3.91 3.28
C LEU A 367 -23.60 -3.39 4.61
N GLN A 368 -22.72 -2.77 5.38
CA GLN A 368 -23.06 -2.07 6.61
C GLN A 368 -22.48 -0.66 6.54
N ASP A 369 -23.32 0.33 6.85
CA ASP A 369 -22.85 1.70 7.00
C ASP A 369 -21.96 1.82 8.23
N GLN A 370 -20.92 2.64 8.14
CA GLN A 370 -20.20 3.06 9.34
C GLN A 370 -21.16 3.88 10.21
N LYS A 371 -21.57 3.34 11.35
CA LYS A 371 -22.26 4.16 12.36
C LYS A 371 -21.25 5.25 12.77
N LYS A 372 -21.64 6.51 12.52
CA LYS A 372 -20.90 7.71 12.93
C LYS A 372 -20.72 7.76 14.44
#